data_7a699f717884e62b40af95b3fcb667d1
#
_entry.id   7a699f717884e62b40af95b3fcb667d1
#
_cell.length_a   1.000
_cell.length_b   1.000
_cell.length_c   1.000
_cell.angle_alpha   90.00
_cell.angle_beta   90.00
_cell.angle_gamma   90.00
#
_symmetry.space_group_name_H-M   'P 1'
#
loop_
_entity.id
_entity.type
_entity.pdbx_description
1 polymer ?
#
loop_
_entity_poly.entity_id
_entity_poly.type
_entity_poly.pdbx_seq_one_letter_code
_entity_poly.pdbx_strand_id
1 'polypeptide(L)'
;MGKILITGGLGQLGREIHSIVGDSDSYIFTDITDNEHVTELDICNGADIGRFCDKNNISLIVNCAAYTNVEGAEDPGGWELCQKINIDGVENLALNALKRDIPLIHISTDYVFDGKLGDGEYLETDTANPLSKYGLSKLNSEKLIREIGCKGLIIRTSWLYSPRGKNFVKSMIALSRKNSEIRVVSDQTGNPTYAGDLAKCIIDIGENADKYKGEIFHFSNEGKTSWAGFASKILELIEADCVVIPISSQEYPTKAERPKYSPLSKSKIRSHFPQVIIPAWDESLKRMLIDNPNLYR
;
A
#
# COMPACT_ATOMS: atom_id res chain seq x y z
N MET A 1 9.76 21.51 -16.11
CA MET A 1 9.51 20.88 -14.81
C MET A 1 10.19 19.51 -14.81
N GLY A 2 10.70 19.07 -13.65
CA GLY A 2 11.21 17.69 -13.53
C GLY A 2 10.06 16.67 -13.56
N LYS A 3 10.39 15.40 -13.84
CA LYS A 3 9.42 14.33 -13.91
C LYS A 3 9.28 13.59 -12.57
N ILE A 4 8.14 12.94 -12.38
CA ILE A 4 7.85 12.10 -11.21
C ILE A 4 8.09 10.64 -11.59
N LEU A 5 8.97 9.96 -10.83
CA LEU A 5 9.24 8.53 -10.99
C LEU A 5 8.31 7.72 -10.08
N ILE A 6 7.53 6.83 -10.65
CA ILE A 6 6.70 5.85 -9.94
C ILE A 6 7.33 4.47 -10.09
N THR A 7 7.85 3.89 -9.00
CA THR A 7 8.32 2.50 -9.00
C THR A 7 7.19 1.54 -8.65
N GLY A 8 7.26 0.27 -9.07
CA GLY A 8 6.15 -0.66 -8.89
C GLY A 8 4.92 -0.30 -9.75
N GLY A 9 5.16 0.21 -10.95
CA GLY A 9 4.14 0.70 -11.89
C GLY A 9 3.12 -0.35 -12.31
N LEU A 10 3.48 -1.64 -12.29
CA LEU A 10 2.60 -2.77 -12.58
C LEU A 10 1.80 -3.27 -11.37
N GLY A 11 2.11 -2.77 -10.17
CA GLY A 11 1.39 -3.06 -8.94
C GLY A 11 0.00 -2.41 -8.88
N GLN A 12 -0.77 -2.71 -7.83
CA GLN A 12 -2.11 -2.14 -7.63
C GLN A 12 -2.07 -0.60 -7.61
N LEU A 13 -1.23 -0.03 -6.75
CA LEU A 13 -1.14 1.42 -6.54
C LEU A 13 -0.55 2.13 -7.76
N GLY A 14 0.53 1.61 -8.35
CA GLY A 14 1.14 2.19 -9.55
C GLY A 14 0.15 2.29 -10.72
N ARG A 15 -0.66 1.24 -10.93
CA ARG A 15 -1.71 1.24 -11.96
C ARG A 15 -2.86 2.20 -11.66
N GLU A 16 -3.22 2.42 -10.40
CA GLU A 16 -4.23 3.42 -10.03
C GLU A 16 -3.69 4.84 -10.22
N ILE A 17 -2.41 5.10 -9.89
CA ILE A 17 -1.77 6.39 -10.22
C ILE A 17 -1.82 6.62 -11.74
N HIS A 18 -1.42 5.62 -12.54
CA HIS A 18 -1.45 5.71 -14.00
C HIS A 18 -2.87 5.97 -14.54
N SER A 19 -3.89 5.31 -13.96
CA SER A 19 -5.29 5.53 -14.36
C SER A 19 -5.76 6.97 -14.11
N ILE A 20 -5.19 7.67 -13.11
CA ILE A 20 -5.56 9.06 -12.80
C ILE A 20 -4.80 10.06 -13.68
N VAL A 21 -3.49 9.86 -13.87
CA VAL A 21 -2.64 10.83 -14.57
C VAL A 21 -2.58 10.60 -16.09
N GLY A 22 -2.99 9.41 -16.55
CA GLY A 22 -2.93 9.02 -17.97
C GLY A 22 -1.50 8.98 -18.50
N ASP A 23 -1.34 9.17 -19.79
CA ASP A 23 -0.04 9.21 -20.50
C ASP A 23 0.62 10.58 -20.39
N SER A 24 0.60 11.19 -19.20
CA SER A 24 1.22 12.47 -18.95
C SER A 24 2.75 12.39 -19.00
N ASP A 25 3.40 13.22 -19.78
CA ASP A 25 4.87 13.33 -19.87
C ASP A 25 5.56 13.68 -18.54
N SER A 26 4.78 14.13 -17.55
CA SER A 26 5.28 14.46 -16.21
C SER A 26 5.52 13.24 -15.33
N TYR A 27 5.03 12.05 -15.72
CA TYR A 27 5.17 10.82 -14.95
C TYR A 27 5.93 9.76 -15.74
N ILE A 28 6.80 9.02 -15.06
CA ILE A 28 7.46 7.84 -15.61
C ILE A 28 7.19 6.67 -14.68
N PHE A 29 6.60 5.62 -15.21
CA PHE A 29 6.30 4.39 -14.48
C PHE A 29 7.40 3.36 -14.73
N THR A 30 7.87 2.71 -13.66
CA THR A 30 8.90 1.67 -13.74
C THR A 30 8.53 0.44 -12.91
N ASP A 31 8.99 -0.73 -13.35
CA ASP A 31 8.87 -2.01 -12.64
C ASP A 31 10.06 -2.91 -13.01
N ILE A 32 10.13 -4.12 -12.44
CA ILE A 32 11.16 -5.14 -12.77
C ILE A 32 10.98 -5.76 -14.16
N THR A 33 9.87 -5.49 -14.82
CA THR A 33 9.59 -5.85 -16.20
C THR A 33 9.04 -4.65 -16.95
N ASP A 34 9.31 -4.56 -18.23
CA ASP A 34 8.79 -3.52 -19.10
C ASP A 34 7.45 -3.91 -19.76
N ASN A 35 6.74 -2.91 -20.23
CA ASN A 35 5.63 -3.02 -21.16
C ASN A 35 5.45 -1.69 -21.91
N GLU A 36 4.35 -1.55 -22.66
CA GLU A 36 4.06 -0.33 -23.44
C GLU A 36 4.09 0.99 -22.62
N HIS A 37 3.72 0.95 -21.33
CA HIS A 37 3.60 2.14 -20.47
C HIS A 37 4.58 2.16 -19.28
N VAL A 38 5.36 1.09 -19.09
CA VAL A 38 6.24 0.89 -17.93
C VAL A 38 7.63 0.51 -18.38
N THR A 39 8.64 1.27 -17.96
CA THR A 39 10.06 1.02 -18.26
C THR A 39 10.68 0.10 -17.21
N GLU A 40 11.54 -0.82 -17.61
CA GLU A 40 12.28 -1.69 -16.69
C GLU A 40 13.22 -0.87 -15.80
N LEU A 41 13.10 -1.05 -14.47
CA LEU A 41 14.01 -0.53 -13.47
C LEU A 41 13.89 -1.35 -12.17
N ASP A 42 14.96 -2.07 -11.82
CA ASP A 42 15.03 -2.77 -10.54
C ASP A 42 15.53 -1.82 -9.43
N ILE A 43 14.70 -1.59 -8.41
CA ILE A 43 15.08 -0.76 -7.25
C ILE A 43 16.24 -1.36 -6.44
N CYS A 44 16.54 -2.65 -6.60
CA CYS A 44 17.69 -3.29 -5.97
C CYS A 44 19.02 -2.89 -6.63
N ASN A 45 19.02 -2.18 -7.76
CA ASN A 45 20.19 -1.67 -8.43
C ASN A 45 20.31 -0.13 -8.29
N GLY A 46 21.00 0.31 -7.23
CA GLY A 46 21.16 1.74 -6.93
C GLY A 46 21.87 2.55 -8.01
N ALA A 47 22.78 1.92 -8.79
CA ALA A 47 23.49 2.59 -9.89
C ALA A 47 22.55 2.87 -11.08
N ASP A 48 21.65 1.94 -11.38
CA ASP A 48 20.64 2.11 -12.44
C ASP A 48 19.62 3.18 -12.06
N ILE A 49 19.15 3.18 -10.81
CA ILE A 49 18.28 4.26 -10.30
C ILE A 49 18.95 5.61 -10.53
N GLY A 50 20.24 5.74 -10.18
CA GLY A 50 20.97 6.98 -10.34
C GLY A 50 21.02 7.45 -11.79
N ARG A 51 21.43 6.57 -12.70
CA ARG A 51 21.48 6.87 -14.15
C ARG A 51 20.09 7.22 -14.70
N PHE A 52 19.08 6.51 -14.25
CA PHE A 52 17.69 6.74 -14.67
C PHE A 52 17.19 8.12 -14.24
N CYS A 53 17.43 8.50 -12.98
CA CYS A 53 17.03 9.80 -12.45
C CYS A 53 17.70 10.95 -13.20
N ASP A 54 19.02 10.84 -13.47
CA ASP A 54 19.78 11.86 -14.17
C ASP A 54 19.34 12.00 -15.64
N LYS A 55 19.16 10.87 -16.35
CA LYS A 55 18.72 10.85 -17.75
C LYS A 55 17.33 11.46 -17.94
N ASN A 56 16.42 11.26 -16.99
CA ASN A 56 15.01 11.63 -17.12
C ASN A 56 14.65 12.92 -16.37
N ASN A 57 15.60 13.59 -15.72
CA ASN A 57 15.37 14.79 -14.91
C ASN A 57 14.28 14.58 -13.85
N ILE A 58 14.45 13.52 -13.03
CA ILE A 58 13.48 13.19 -11.97
C ILE A 58 13.53 14.24 -10.86
N SER A 59 12.36 14.69 -10.41
CA SER A 59 12.19 15.69 -9.35
C SER A 59 11.43 15.17 -8.12
N LEU A 60 10.82 13.98 -8.21
CA LEU A 60 10.13 13.28 -7.12
C LEU A 60 10.17 11.77 -7.40
N ILE A 61 10.41 10.97 -6.37
CA ILE A 61 10.29 9.51 -6.43
C ILE A 61 9.08 9.11 -5.58
N VAL A 62 8.16 8.31 -6.14
CA VAL A 62 7.07 7.65 -5.43
C VAL A 62 7.33 6.15 -5.48
N ASN A 63 7.69 5.58 -4.34
CA ASN A 63 7.98 4.15 -4.25
C ASN A 63 6.75 3.34 -3.91
N CYS A 64 6.14 2.72 -4.94
CA CYS A 64 5.07 1.72 -4.82
C CYS A 64 5.59 0.28 -4.93
N ALA A 65 6.89 0.09 -5.26
CA ALA A 65 7.49 -1.23 -5.35
C ALA A 65 7.69 -1.83 -3.96
N ALA A 66 7.25 -3.06 -3.76
CA ALA A 66 7.44 -3.81 -2.52
C ALA A 66 7.25 -5.32 -2.74
N TYR A 67 7.93 -6.11 -1.92
CA TYR A 67 7.56 -7.50 -1.69
C TYR A 67 6.36 -7.53 -0.74
N THR A 68 5.21 -8.00 -1.21
CA THR A 68 3.94 -7.96 -0.48
C THR A 68 3.37 -9.34 -0.12
N ASN A 69 4.11 -10.42 -0.43
CA ASN A 69 3.69 -11.77 -0.03
C ASN A 69 4.00 -11.99 1.45
N VAL A 70 3.07 -11.62 2.32
CA VAL A 70 3.20 -11.69 3.78
C VAL A 70 3.53 -13.11 4.26
N GLU A 71 2.83 -14.13 3.74
CA GLU A 71 3.07 -15.54 4.07
C GLU A 71 4.45 -16.02 3.59
N GLY A 72 4.80 -15.64 2.36
CA GLY A 72 6.09 -16.02 1.77
C GLY A 72 7.29 -15.40 2.49
N ALA A 73 7.12 -14.24 3.13
CA ALA A 73 8.19 -13.62 3.90
C ALA A 73 8.61 -14.45 5.13
N GLU A 74 7.75 -15.34 5.64
CA GLU A 74 8.09 -16.23 6.76
C GLU A 74 9.01 -17.39 6.33
N ASP A 75 9.06 -17.73 5.05
CA ASP A 75 9.97 -18.75 4.52
C ASP A 75 11.38 -18.16 4.32
N PRO A 76 12.47 -18.95 4.49
CA PRO A 76 13.85 -18.43 4.41
C PRO A 76 14.14 -17.68 3.11
N GLY A 77 13.90 -18.29 1.94
CA GLY A 77 14.14 -17.65 0.64
C GLY A 77 13.21 -16.47 0.37
N GLY A 78 11.96 -16.52 0.89
CA GLY A 78 11.04 -15.40 0.81
C GLY A 78 11.48 -14.22 1.69
N TRP A 79 12.08 -14.50 2.85
CA TRP A 79 12.65 -13.47 3.72
C TRP A 79 13.84 -12.75 3.06
N GLU A 80 14.76 -13.49 2.46
CA GLU A 80 15.89 -12.90 1.74
C GLU A 80 15.41 -11.96 0.62
N LEU A 81 14.44 -12.41 -0.17
CA LEU A 81 13.86 -11.57 -1.23
C LEU A 81 13.10 -10.36 -0.65
N CYS A 82 12.37 -10.55 0.45
CA CYS A 82 11.67 -9.48 1.16
C CYS A 82 12.65 -8.41 1.65
N GLN A 83 13.79 -8.81 2.26
CA GLN A 83 14.84 -7.88 2.69
C GLN A 83 15.43 -7.13 1.50
N LYS A 84 15.81 -7.85 0.45
CA LYS A 84 16.40 -7.27 -0.75
C LYS A 84 15.52 -6.19 -1.37
N ILE A 85 14.19 -6.43 -1.46
CA ILE A 85 13.27 -5.47 -2.08
C ILE A 85 12.86 -4.38 -1.09
N ASN A 86 12.39 -4.76 0.11
CA ASN A 86 11.78 -3.82 1.04
C ASN A 86 12.80 -3.02 1.89
N ILE A 87 14.04 -3.49 1.99
CA ILE A 87 15.09 -2.81 2.76
C ILE A 87 16.13 -2.25 1.81
N ASP A 88 16.91 -3.12 1.12
CA ASP A 88 18.04 -2.68 0.27
C ASP A 88 17.54 -1.84 -0.92
N GLY A 89 16.44 -2.23 -1.55
CA GLY A 89 15.81 -1.47 -2.64
C GLY A 89 15.35 -0.08 -2.19
N VAL A 90 14.78 0.02 -0.99
CA VAL A 90 14.36 1.31 -0.42
C VAL A 90 15.54 2.16 0.00
N GLU A 91 16.60 1.56 0.55
CA GLU A 91 17.87 2.25 0.82
C GLU A 91 18.45 2.87 -0.43
N ASN A 92 18.52 2.11 -1.52
CA ASN A 92 18.99 2.62 -2.82
C ASN A 92 18.18 3.83 -3.31
N LEU A 93 16.86 3.79 -3.19
CA LEU A 93 15.99 4.92 -3.56
C LEU A 93 16.26 6.13 -2.65
N ALA A 94 16.35 5.95 -1.34
CA ALA A 94 16.58 7.03 -0.38
C ALA A 94 17.97 7.69 -0.57
N LEU A 95 19.02 6.90 -0.79
CA LEU A 95 20.36 7.41 -1.08
C LEU A 95 20.41 8.20 -2.39
N ASN A 96 19.72 7.71 -3.44
CA ASN A 96 19.61 8.41 -4.72
C ASN A 96 18.81 9.71 -4.61
N ALA A 97 17.73 9.70 -3.80
CA ALA A 97 16.93 10.88 -3.49
C ALA A 97 17.78 11.94 -2.74
N LEU A 98 18.50 11.52 -1.68
CA LEU A 98 19.38 12.40 -0.91
C LEU A 98 20.46 13.04 -1.80
N LYS A 99 21.15 12.21 -2.61
CA LYS A 99 22.24 12.68 -3.48
C LYS A 99 21.79 13.76 -4.48
N ARG A 100 20.52 13.73 -4.89
CA ARG A 100 19.95 14.65 -5.89
C ARG A 100 19.09 15.76 -5.30
N ASP A 101 18.97 15.78 -3.98
CA ASP A 101 18.11 16.71 -3.22
C ASP A 101 16.63 16.68 -3.68
N ILE A 102 16.14 15.50 -4.10
CA ILE A 102 14.75 15.26 -4.51
C ILE A 102 13.98 14.49 -3.44
N PRO A 103 12.66 14.72 -3.27
CA PRO A 103 11.87 14.02 -2.27
C PRO A 103 11.57 12.57 -2.68
N LEU A 104 11.36 11.72 -1.64
CA LEU A 104 10.89 10.34 -1.74
C LEU A 104 9.58 10.18 -0.98
N ILE A 105 8.52 9.74 -1.65
CA ILE A 105 7.30 9.25 -1.00
C ILE A 105 7.39 7.72 -0.95
N HIS A 106 7.38 7.15 0.26
CA HIS A 106 7.46 5.71 0.47
C HIS A 106 6.18 5.16 1.06
N ILE A 107 5.67 4.04 0.50
CA ILE A 107 4.45 3.39 0.99
C ILE A 107 4.82 2.30 1.99
N SER A 108 4.32 2.43 3.22
CA SER A 108 4.46 1.47 4.32
C SER A 108 3.12 0.82 4.66
N THR A 109 3.01 0.18 5.82
CA THR A 109 1.89 -0.70 6.19
C THR A 109 1.48 -0.55 7.66
N ASP A 110 0.22 -0.88 7.96
CA ASP A 110 -0.30 -1.08 9.31
C ASP A 110 0.33 -2.30 10.02
N TYR A 111 0.95 -3.25 9.29
CA TYR A 111 1.64 -4.41 9.87
C TYR A 111 2.90 -4.05 10.67
N VAL A 112 3.27 -2.78 10.74
CA VAL A 112 4.29 -2.29 11.69
C VAL A 112 3.79 -2.32 13.14
N PHE A 113 2.49 -2.43 13.37
CA PHE A 113 1.87 -2.49 14.69
C PHE A 113 1.56 -3.93 15.15
N ASP A 114 1.53 -4.16 16.48
CA ASP A 114 1.26 -5.47 17.08
C ASP A 114 -0.22 -5.80 17.30
N GLY A 115 -1.11 -4.85 17.01
CA GLY A 115 -2.54 -5.06 17.13
C GLY A 115 -3.09 -5.09 18.56
N LYS A 116 -2.37 -4.57 19.55
CA LYS A 116 -2.75 -4.61 20.97
C LYS A 116 -3.48 -3.36 21.47
N LEU A 117 -3.71 -2.37 20.61
CA LEU A 117 -4.38 -1.12 21.01
C LEU A 117 -5.77 -1.35 21.62
N GLY A 118 -6.51 -2.35 21.10
CA GLY A 118 -7.81 -2.78 21.63
C GLY A 118 -8.98 -1.88 21.21
N ASP A 119 -8.85 -0.58 21.24
CA ASP A 119 -9.83 0.41 20.77
C ASP A 119 -9.12 1.68 20.27
N GLY A 120 -9.87 2.58 19.61
CA GLY A 120 -9.33 3.80 19.01
C GLY A 120 -8.68 3.55 17.64
N GLU A 121 -7.64 4.31 17.34
CA GLU A 121 -6.86 4.23 16.10
C GLU A 121 -5.38 4.46 16.41
N TYR A 122 -4.49 3.70 15.78
CA TYR A 122 -3.05 3.92 15.90
C TYR A 122 -2.65 5.29 15.35
N LEU A 123 -1.87 6.02 16.13
CA LEU A 123 -1.24 7.27 15.73
C LEU A 123 0.13 6.99 15.09
N GLU A 124 0.64 7.94 14.32
CA GLU A 124 1.99 7.84 13.71
C GLU A 124 3.10 7.80 14.76
N THR A 125 2.82 8.30 15.96
CA THR A 125 3.73 8.33 17.12
C THR A 125 3.69 7.07 17.97
N ASP A 126 2.72 6.18 17.76
CA ASP A 126 2.61 4.95 18.53
C ASP A 126 3.78 4.01 18.23
N THR A 127 4.16 3.25 19.26
CA THR A 127 5.28 2.32 19.15
C THR A 127 5.00 1.22 18.14
N ALA A 128 5.81 1.16 17.09
CA ALA A 128 5.78 0.08 16.12
C ALA A 128 6.43 -1.20 16.71
N ASN A 129 5.71 -2.31 16.62
CA ASN A 129 6.15 -3.63 17.11
C ASN A 129 5.59 -4.74 16.18
N PRO A 130 6.17 -4.93 14.98
CA PRO A 130 5.64 -5.83 13.96
C PRO A 130 5.68 -7.28 14.41
N LEU A 131 4.62 -8.05 14.12
CA LEU A 131 4.47 -9.46 14.44
C LEU A 131 5.01 -10.39 13.32
N SER A 132 5.12 -9.88 12.08
CA SER A 132 5.55 -10.64 10.91
C SER A 132 6.86 -10.10 10.32
N LYS A 133 7.59 -10.95 9.59
CA LYS A 133 8.78 -10.54 8.86
C LYS A 133 8.48 -9.46 7.82
N TYR A 134 7.34 -9.54 7.15
CA TYR A 134 6.88 -8.47 6.25
C TYR A 134 6.77 -7.13 6.98
N GLY A 135 6.04 -7.09 8.10
CA GLY A 135 5.90 -5.87 8.92
C GLY A 135 7.27 -5.36 9.40
N LEU A 136 8.17 -6.27 9.81
CA LEU A 136 9.54 -5.92 10.21
C LEU A 136 10.33 -5.29 9.05
N SER A 137 10.23 -5.85 7.83
CA SER A 137 10.92 -5.30 6.66
C SER A 137 10.47 -3.88 6.36
N LYS A 138 9.16 -3.61 6.45
CA LYS A 138 8.59 -2.27 6.23
C LYS A 138 9.00 -1.28 7.33
N LEU A 139 9.01 -1.71 8.60
CA LEU A 139 9.51 -0.87 9.70
C LEU A 139 11.00 -0.53 9.53
N ASN A 140 11.81 -1.49 9.08
CA ASN A 140 13.24 -1.25 8.83
C ASN A 140 13.45 -0.23 7.70
N SER A 141 12.66 -0.30 6.62
CA SER A 141 12.72 0.72 5.56
C SER A 141 12.31 2.11 6.03
N GLU A 142 11.30 2.24 6.90
CA GLU A 142 10.94 3.53 7.52
C GLU A 142 12.10 4.11 8.33
N LYS A 143 12.80 3.28 9.14
CA LYS A 143 13.95 3.69 9.93
C LYS A 143 15.10 4.15 9.03
N LEU A 144 15.44 3.38 7.98
CA LEU A 144 16.48 3.72 7.02
C LEU A 144 16.23 5.07 6.33
N ILE A 145 15.02 5.33 5.83
CA ILE A 145 14.67 6.60 5.20
C ILE A 145 14.93 7.77 6.17
N ARG A 146 14.56 7.62 7.44
CA ARG A 146 14.74 8.65 8.48
C ARG A 146 16.20 8.83 8.85
N GLU A 147 16.98 7.74 8.94
CA GLU A 147 18.43 7.76 9.25
C GLU A 147 19.23 8.39 8.11
N ILE A 148 18.90 8.07 6.85
CA ILE A 148 19.49 8.67 5.64
C ILE A 148 19.13 10.16 5.58
N GLY A 149 17.95 10.55 6.05
CA GLY A 149 17.51 11.94 6.14
C GLY A 149 17.21 12.60 4.81
N CYS A 150 16.85 11.84 3.77
CA CYS A 150 16.38 12.39 2.51
C CYS A 150 15.06 13.14 2.71
N LYS A 151 14.81 14.14 1.85
CA LYS A 151 13.50 14.79 1.78
C LYS A 151 12.43 13.77 1.43
N GLY A 152 11.19 14.01 1.89
CA GLY A 152 10.06 13.17 1.56
C GLY A 152 9.28 12.70 2.78
N LEU A 153 8.31 11.84 2.53
CA LEU A 153 7.39 11.34 3.54
C LEU A 153 7.12 9.84 3.37
N ILE A 154 6.65 9.24 4.45
CA ILE A 154 6.28 7.83 4.52
C ILE A 154 4.77 7.77 4.75
N ILE A 155 4.04 6.98 3.94
CA ILE A 155 2.61 6.77 4.10
C ILE A 155 2.39 5.32 4.54
N ARG A 156 1.92 5.10 5.78
CA ARG A 156 1.39 3.81 6.20
C ARG A 156 -0.04 3.68 5.72
N THR A 157 -0.35 2.56 5.07
CA THR A 157 -1.69 2.20 4.61
C THR A 157 -2.07 0.80 5.07
N SER A 158 -3.32 0.40 4.88
CA SER A 158 -3.82 -0.90 5.33
C SER A 158 -4.77 -1.52 4.30
N TRP A 159 -4.80 -2.86 4.21
CA TRP A 159 -5.79 -3.64 3.47
C TRP A 159 -6.07 -3.12 2.06
N LEU A 160 -4.99 -2.85 1.32
CA LEU A 160 -5.05 -2.23 -0.01
C LEU A 160 -5.74 -3.14 -1.02
N TYR A 161 -6.71 -2.60 -1.75
CA TYR A 161 -7.40 -3.29 -2.84
C TYR A 161 -7.58 -2.38 -4.05
N SER A 162 -7.74 -3.00 -5.23
CA SER A 162 -8.04 -2.31 -6.48
C SER A 162 -8.73 -3.27 -7.46
N PRO A 163 -9.26 -2.80 -8.58
CA PRO A 163 -9.75 -3.67 -9.66
C PRO A 163 -8.61 -4.48 -10.31
N ARG A 164 -7.35 -4.13 -10.04
CA ARG A 164 -6.17 -4.71 -10.67
C ARG A 164 -5.39 -5.59 -9.69
N GLY A 165 -4.54 -6.49 -10.23
CA GLY A 165 -3.71 -7.38 -9.43
C GLY A 165 -4.51 -8.41 -8.61
N LYS A 166 -3.83 -9.06 -7.66
CA LYS A 166 -4.43 -10.00 -6.71
C LYS A 166 -4.72 -9.27 -5.39
N ASN A 167 -5.93 -9.38 -4.86
CA ASN A 167 -6.32 -8.79 -3.60
C ASN A 167 -7.55 -9.50 -3.00
N PHE A 168 -7.90 -9.12 -1.77
CA PHE A 168 -9.00 -9.73 -1.03
C PHE A 168 -10.36 -9.61 -1.75
N VAL A 169 -10.69 -8.43 -2.29
CA VAL A 169 -11.97 -8.21 -3.00
C VAL A 169 -12.13 -9.19 -4.16
N LYS A 170 -11.13 -9.29 -5.02
CA LYS A 170 -11.16 -10.23 -6.16
C LYS A 170 -11.18 -11.68 -5.72
N SER A 171 -10.55 -12.01 -4.60
CA SER A 171 -10.61 -13.36 -4.03
C SER A 171 -12.00 -13.71 -3.53
N MET A 172 -12.68 -12.79 -2.84
CA MET A 172 -14.07 -13.00 -2.38
C MET A 172 -15.04 -13.15 -3.55
N ILE A 173 -14.92 -12.31 -4.59
CA ILE A 173 -15.71 -12.43 -5.83
C ILE A 173 -15.49 -13.80 -6.50
N ALA A 174 -14.24 -14.25 -6.61
CA ALA A 174 -13.95 -15.53 -7.24
C ALA A 174 -14.44 -16.73 -6.43
N LEU A 175 -14.41 -16.65 -5.10
CA LEU A 175 -14.89 -17.69 -4.20
C LEU A 175 -16.42 -17.76 -4.17
N SER A 176 -17.12 -16.61 -4.20
CA SER A 176 -18.59 -16.57 -4.18
C SER A 176 -19.23 -17.20 -5.42
N ARG A 177 -18.52 -17.21 -6.55
CA ARG A 177 -18.99 -17.89 -7.79
C ARG A 177 -18.95 -19.44 -7.70
N LYS A 178 -18.22 -19.98 -6.72
CA LYS A 178 -17.95 -21.43 -6.61
C LYS A 178 -18.57 -22.06 -5.36
N ASN A 179 -18.96 -21.24 -4.39
CA ASN A 179 -19.41 -21.70 -3.09
C ASN A 179 -20.65 -20.94 -2.67
N SER A 180 -21.57 -21.65 -1.99
CA SER A 180 -22.74 -21.03 -1.32
C SER A 180 -22.38 -20.36 0.00
N GLU A 181 -21.21 -20.69 0.57
CA GLU A 181 -20.69 -20.09 1.80
C GLU A 181 -19.18 -19.94 1.76
N ILE A 182 -18.64 -18.92 2.42
CA ILE A 182 -17.21 -18.63 2.54
C ILE A 182 -16.89 -18.35 4.01
N ARG A 183 -15.93 -19.11 4.58
CA ARG A 183 -15.45 -18.89 5.93
C ARG A 183 -14.39 -17.79 5.97
N VAL A 184 -14.62 -16.72 6.74
CA VAL A 184 -13.73 -15.54 6.79
C VAL A 184 -13.48 -15.10 8.23
N VAL A 185 -12.22 -14.77 8.54
CA VAL A 185 -11.78 -14.31 9.85
C VAL A 185 -12.52 -13.05 10.29
N SER A 186 -13.06 -13.04 11.52
CA SER A 186 -13.86 -11.95 12.08
C SER A 186 -13.22 -11.24 13.28
N ASP A 187 -12.15 -11.80 13.86
CA ASP A 187 -11.44 -11.28 15.03
C ASP A 187 -10.16 -10.48 14.67
N GLN A 188 -10.06 -10.04 13.41
CA GLN A 188 -9.08 -9.06 12.94
C GLN A 188 -9.82 -7.84 12.41
N THR A 189 -9.47 -6.65 12.93
CA THR A 189 -10.11 -5.37 12.58
C THR A 189 -9.08 -4.40 12.01
N GLY A 190 -9.43 -3.75 10.89
CA GLY A 190 -8.59 -2.76 10.21
C GLY A 190 -9.41 -1.84 9.30
N ASN A 191 -8.72 -1.07 8.48
CA ASN A 191 -9.34 -0.17 7.51
C ASN A 191 -9.07 -0.68 6.09
N PRO A 192 -10.07 -1.10 5.32
CA PRO A 192 -9.89 -1.32 3.89
C PRO A 192 -9.50 -0.01 3.18
N THR A 193 -8.56 -0.07 2.23
CA THR A 193 -8.11 1.09 1.47
C THR A 193 -8.20 0.82 -0.02
N TYR A 194 -9.02 1.60 -0.72
CA TYR A 194 -9.03 1.61 -2.17
C TYR A 194 -7.77 2.29 -2.70
N ALA A 195 -7.01 1.58 -3.52
CA ALA A 195 -5.75 2.09 -4.08
C ALA A 195 -5.93 3.36 -4.93
N GLY A 196 -7.12 3.56 -5.55
CA GLY A 196 -7.46 4.78 -6.26
C GLY A 196 -7.53 6.01 -5.34
N ASP A 197 -8.04 5.86 -4.10
CA ASP A 197 -8.07 6.95 -3.12
C ASP A 197 -6.68 7.28 -2.59
N LEU A 198 -5.86 6.25 -2.32
CA LEU A 198 -4.46 6.44 -1.93
C LEU A 198 -3.65 7.08 -3.08
N ALA A 199 -3.88 6.67 -4.33
CA ALA A 199 -3.26 7.26 -5.51
C ALA A 199 -3.58 8.76 -5.62
N LYS A 200 -4.86 9.13 -5.46
CA LYS A 200 -5.29 10.53 -5.44
C LYS A 200 -4.60 11.31 -4.32
N CYS A 201 -4.55 10.76 -3.11
CA CYS A 201 -3.84 11.37 -1.98
C CYS A 201 -2.36 11.63 -2.33
N ILE A 202 -1.64 10.64 -2.89
CA ILE A 202 -0.23 10.78 -3.25
C ILE A 202 -0.01 11.91 -4.27
N ILE A 203 -0.89 12.01 -5.26
CA ILE A 203 -0.84 13.09 -6.26
C ILE A 203 -1.06 14.45 -5.59
N ASP A 204 -2.07 14.57 -4.72
CA ASP A 204 -2.45 15.82 -4.04
C ASP A 204 -1.37 16.33 -3.06
N ILE A 205 -0.55 15.43 -2.49
CA ILE A 205 0.51 15.80 -1.54
C ILE A 205 1.89 15.87 -2.17
N GLY A 206 2.07 15.33 -3.38
CA GLY A 206 3.37 15.17 -4.04
C GLY A 206 4.17 16.47 -4.15
N GLU A 207 3.52 17.56 -4.51
CA GLU A 207 4.15 18.89 -4.63
C GLU A 207 4.70 19.47 -3.31
N ASN A 208 4.25 18.93 -2.17
CA ASN A 208 4.67 19.36 -0.85
C ASN A 208 5.63 18.37 -0.16
N ALA A 209 6.01 17.29 -0.82
CA ALA A 209 6.80 16.23 -0.22
C ALA A 209 8.21 16.71 0.21
N ASP A 210 8.77 17.70 -0.46
CA ASP A 210 10.07 18.29 -0.16
C ASP A 210 10.14 19.05 1.18
N LYS A 211 8.99 19.41 1.76
CA LYS A 211 8.89 20.08 3.07
C LYS A 211 9.16 19.14 4.25
N TYR A 212 9.19 17.83 4.03
CA TYR A 212 9.32 16.81 5.04
C TYR A 212 10.63 16.05 4.90
N LYS A 213 11.09 15.41 6.01
CA LYS A 213 12.29 14.55 6.04
C LYS A 213 11.97 13.23 6.73
N GLY A 214 11.42 12.29 5.96
CA GLY A 214 11.00 10.99 6.48
C GLY A 214 9.86 11.05 7.49
N GLU A 215 9.01 12.09 7.41
CA GLU A 215 7.83 12.22 8.25
C GLU A 215 6.82 11.13 7.92
N ILE A 216 6.22 10.52 8.95
CA ILE A 216 5.24 9.45 8.80
C ILE A 216 3.83 10.04 8.82
N PHE A 217 3.01 9.60 7.88
CA PHE A 217 1.57 9.87 7.80
C PHE A 217 0.82 8.56 7.63
N HIS A 218 -0.41 8.53 8.11
CA HIS A 218 -1.34 7.43 7.87
C HIS A 218 -2.36 7.82 6.81
N PHE A 219 -2.63 6.90 5.88
CA PHE A 219 -3.74 6.99 4.95
C PHE A 219 -4.45 5.64 4.81
N SER A 220 -5.73 5.62 5.13
CA SER A 220 -6.67 4.54 4.81
C SER A 220 -8.05 5.16 4.60
N ASN A 221 -8.98 4.46 3.97
CA ASN A 221 -10.34 4.95 3.92
C ASN A 221 -10.97 5.02 5.34
N GLU A 222 -11.98 5.88 5.51
CA GLU A 222 -12.66 6.06 6.80
C GLU A 222 -13.47 4.83 7.21
N GLY A 223 -13.62 4.69 8.53
CA GLY A 223 -14.30 3.57 9.14
C GLY A 223 -13.39 2.35 9.31
N LYS A 224 -13.83 1.41 10.10
CA LYS A 224 -13.13 0.15 10.39
C LYS A 224 -14.08 -1.03 10.24
N THR A 225 -13.57 -2.19 9.88
CA THR A 225 -14.34 -3.43 9.76
C THR A 225 -13.45 -4.65 10.01
N SER A 226 -14.06 -5.82 10.19
CA SER A 226 -13.32 -7.10 10.15
C SER A 226 -13.19 -7.62 8.71
N TRP A 227 -12.32 -8.63 8.49
CA TRP A 227 -12.26 -9.30 7.18
C TRP A 227 -13.61 -9.93 6.80
N ALA A 228 -14.33 -10.52 7.79
CA ALA A 228 -15.67 -11.04 7.56
C ALA A 228 -16.67 -9.95 7.20
N GLY A 229 -16.64 -8.79 7.89
CA GLY A 229 -17.49 -7.63 7.56
C GLY A 229 -17.17 -7.07 6.19
N PHE A 230 -15.88 -6.99 5.83
CA PHE A 230 -15.47 -6.56 4.49
C PHE A 230 -15.94 -7.53 3.41
N ALA A 231 -15.78 -8.85 3.62
CA ALA A 231 -16.29 -9.86 2.71
C ALA A 231 -17.82 -9.80 2.54
N SER A 232 -18.57 -9.65 3.65
CA SER A 232 -20.04 -9.52 3.59
C SER A 232 -20.47 -8.32 2.76
N LYS A 233 -19.79 -7.17 2.92
CA LYS A 233 -20.09 -5.96 2.14
C LYS A 233 -19.76 -6.13 0.65
N ILE A 234 -18.68 -6.85 0.33
CA ILE A 234 -18.36 -7.17 -1.08
C ILE A 234 -19.49 -7.99 -1.70
N LEU A 235 -19.92 -9.07 -1.03
CA LEU A 235 -20.95 -9.97 -1.53
C LEU A 235 -22.33 -9.27 -1.65
N GLU A 236 -22.68 -8.43 -0.68
CA GLU A 236 -23.87 -7.57 -0.74
C GLU A 236 -23.88 -6.70 -1.99
N LEU A 237 -22.79 -5.98 -2.25
CA LEU A 237 -22.71 -5.02 -3.35
C LEU A 237 -22.72 -5.66 -4.74
N ILE A 238 -22.29 -6.91 -4.85
CA ILE A 238 -22.34 -7.66 -6.13
C ILE A 238 -23.57 -8.59 -6.22
N GLU A 239 -24.46 -8.53 -5.23
CA GLU A 239 -25.69 -9.36 -5.16
C GLU A 239 -25.37 -10.87 -5.30
N ALA A 240 -24.30 -11.34 -4.65
CA ALA A 240 -23.87 -12.74 -4.73
C ALA A 240 -24.78 -13.65 -3.91
N ASP A 241 -25.17 -14.78 -4.48
CA ASP A 241 -25.86 -15.86 -3.76
C ASP A 241 -24.85 -16.72 -2.97
N CYS A 242 -24.21 -16.09 -1.98
CA CYS A 242 -23.17 -16.69 -1.15
C CYS A 242 -23.14 -15.99 0.21
N VAL A 243 -23.04 -16.72 1.29
CA VAL A 243 -22.99 -16.17 2.64
C VAL A 243 -21.59 -16.23 3.24
N VAL A 244 -21.23 -15.23 4.05
CA VAL A 244 -19.99 -15.21 4.84
C VAL A 244 -20.25 -15.86 6.19
N ILE A 245 -19.48 -16.90 6.52
CA ILE A 245 -19.45 -17.53 7.83
C ILE A 245 -18.27 -16.96 8.62
N PRO A 246 -18.51 -16.14 9.66
CA PRO A 246 -17.45 -15.60 10.50
C PRO A 246 -16.74 -16.72 11.27
N ILE A 247 -15.41 -16.70 11.26
CA ILE A 247 -14.56 -17.64 12.03
C ILE A 247 -13.50 -16.85 12.82
N SER A 248 -12.90 -17.51 13.79
CA SER A 248 -11.74 -16.97 14.51
C SER A 248 -10.44 -17.16 13.72
N SER A 249 -9.41 -16.35 14.03
CA SER A 249 -8.05 -16.55 13.49
C SER A 249 -7.47 -17.92 13.82
N GLN A 250 -7.87 -18.54 14.93
CA GLN A 250 -7.43 -19.88 15.33
C GLN A 250 -7.94 -20.98 14.38
N GLU A 251 -9.11 -20.76 13.74
CA GLU A 251 -9.69 -21.68 12.75
C GLU A 251 -9.09 -21.48 11.35
N TYR A 252 -8.29 -20.44 11.16
CA TYR A 252 -7.59 -20.14 9.90
C TYR A 252 -6.11 -19.92 10.15
N PRO A 253 -5.33 -20.97 10.48
CA PRO A 253 -3.92 -20.83 10.79
C PRO A 253 -3.13 -20.34 9.57
N THR A 254 -2.25 -19.35 9.82
CA THR A 254 -1.37 -18.73 8.83
C THR A 254 0.07 -18.76 9.34
N LYS A 255 1.07 -18.75 8.43
CA LYS A 255 2.48 -18.69 8.83
C LYS A 255 2.81 -17.34 9.45
N ALA A 256 2.35 -16.27 8.82
CA ALA A 256 2.56 -14.93 9.31
C ALA A 256 1.52 -14.57 10.38
N GLU A 257 1.96 -14.11 11.53
CA GLU A 257 1.08 -13.53 12.53
C GLU A 257 0.59 -12.16 12.07
N ARG A 258 -0.71 -11.90 12.23
CA ARG A 258 -1.36 -10.65 11.83
C ARG A 258 -1.86 -9.88 13.04
N PRO A 259 -1.78 -8.53 13.02
CA PRO A 259 -2.37 -7.73 14.09
C PRO A 259 -3.88 -7.97 14.16
N LYS A 260 -4.38 -8.21 15.39
CA LYS A 260 -5.83 -8.37 15.62
C LYS A 260 -6.59 -7.06 15.46
N TYR A 261 -5.91 -5.94 15.68
CA TYR A 261 -6.52 -4.62 15.64
C TYR A 261 -5.50 -3.59 15.09
N SER A 262 -5.75 -3.07 13.89
CA SER A 262 -4.81 -2.15 13.25
C SER A 262 -5.43 -0.90 12.60
N PRO A 263 -6.57 -0.36 13.09
CA PRO A 263 -7.10 0.88 12.52
C PRO A 263 -6.12 2.04 12.67
N LEU A 264 -5.93 2.78 11.57
CA LEU A 264 -4.99 3.89 11.46
C LEU A 264 -5.72 5.23 11.65
N SER A 265 -5.16 6.13 12.44
CA SER A 265 -5.67 7.51 12.57
C SER A 265 -5.28 8.34 11.35
N LYS A 266 -6.22 9.12 10.82
CA LYS A 266 -6.03 10.03 9.69
C LYS A 266 -5.95 11.50 10.13
N SER A 267 -5.89 11.77 11.44
CA SER A 267 -5.91 13.13 11.98
C SER A 267 -4.72 13.96 11.52
N LYS A 268 -3.53 13.38 11.48
CA LYS A 268 -2.30 14.05 11.07
C LYS A 268 -2.33 14.43 9.60
N ILE A 269 -2.66 13.52 8.70
CA ILE A 269 -2.69 13.81 7.27
C ILE A 269 -3.75 14.88 6.95
N ARG A 270 -4.91 14.86 7.59
CA ARG A 270 -5.93 15.90 7.43
C ARG A 270 -5.46 17.29 7.89
N SER A 271 -4.71 17.36 8.99
CA SER A 271 -4.23 18.65 9.51
C SER A 271 -3.13 19.26 8.64
N HIS A 272 -2.29 18.42 8.00
CA HIS A 272 -1.19 18.87 7.15
C HIS A 272 -1.61 19.08 5.70
N PHE A 273 -2.59 18.32 5.24
CA PHE A 273 -3.07 18.30 3.85
C PHE A 273 -4.60 18.38 3.81
N PRO A 274 -5.18 19.54 4.13
CA PRO A 274 -6.65 19.69 4.24
C PRO A 274 -7.40 19.48 2.92
N GLN A 275 -6.68 19.50 1.79
CA GLN A 275 -7.24 19.19 0.46
C GLN A 275 -7.46 17.69 0.24
N VAL A 276 -6.82 16.81 1.03
CA VAL A 276 -6.94 15.35 0.88
C VAL A 276 -8.32 14.89 1.33
N ILE A 277 -9.06 14.30 0.41
CA ILE A 277 -10.37 13.70 0.68
C ILE A 277 -10.17 12.23 1.06
N ILE A 278 -10.76 11.82 2.17
CA ILE A 278 -10.71 10.44 2.66
C ILE A 278 -12.14 9.91 2.77
N PRO A 279 -12.65 9.21 1.73
CA PRO A 279 -14.00 8.66 1.74
C PRO A 279 -14.16 7.48 2.73
N ALA A 280 -15.40 7.12 3.06
CA ALA A 280 -15.69 5.89 3.78
C ALA A 280 -15.31 4.67 2.95
N TRP A 281 -14.82 3.60 3.61
CA TRP A 281 -14.31 2.43 2.92
C TRP A 281 -15.37 1.70 2.08
N ASP A 282 -16.61 1.66 2.56
CA ASP A 282 -17.73 1.02 1.86
C ASP A 282 -18.22 1.84 0.66
N GLU A 283 -18.17 3.17 0.73
CA GLU A 283 -18.42 4.07 -0.42
C GLU A 283 -17.34 3.89 -1.49
N SER A 284 -16.07 3.81 -1.10
CA SER A 284 -14.95 3.57 -2.01
C SER A 284 -15.02 2.20 -2.66
N LEU A 285 -15.40 1.16 -1.90
CA LEU A 285 -15.65 -0.18 -2.43
C LEU A 285 -16.79 -0.17 -3.47
N LYS A 286 -17.91 0.46 -3.13
CA LYS A 286 -19.05 0.59 -4.03
C LYS A 286 -18.68 1.31 -5.33
N ARG A 287 -17.99 2.43 -5.23
CA ARG A 287 -17.49 3.19 -6.40
C ARG A 287 -16.58 2.31 -7.27
N MET A 288 -15.58 1.67 -6.68
CA MET A 288 -14.65 0.79 -7.41
C MET A 288 -15.39 -0.33 -8.16
N LEU A 289 -16.41 -0.96 -7.55
CA LEU A 289 -17.20 -2.02 -8.18
C LEU A 289 -18.08 -1.46 -9.31
N ILE A 290 -18.73 -0.31 -9.14
CA ILE A 290 -19.54 0.35 -10.16
C ILE A 290 -18.69 0.69 -11.39
N ASP A 291 -17.51 1.25 -11.18
CA ASP A 291 -16.59 1.65 -12.25
C ASP A 291 -15.96 0.45 -12.97
N ASN A 292 -16.00 -0.75 -12.35
CA ASN A 292 -15.38 -1.96 -12.88
C ASN A 292 -16.33 -3.17 -12.86
N PRO A 293 -17.48 -3.13 -13.56
CA PRO A 293 -18.50 -4.19 -13.50
C PRO A 293 -18.00 -5.54 -14.02
N ASN A 294 -16.99 -5.56 -14.89
CA ASN A 294 -16.39 -6.78 -15.41
C ASN A 294 -15.69 -7.65 -14.34
N LEU A 295 -15.51 -7.14 -13.12
CA LEU A 295 -14.94 -7.91 -12.01
C LEU A 295 -15.91 -9.01 -11.53
N TYR A 296 -17.21 -8.77 -11.61
CA TYR A 296 -18.22 -9.63 -10.97
C TYR A 296 -19.41 -10.03 -11.90
N ARG A 297 -19.58 -9.41 -13.06
CA ARG A 297 -20.55 -9.77 -14.10
C ARG A 297 -20.09 -10.91 -15.00
#